data_546c4381894daabd75ca8da4f1d9aa49
#
_entry.id   546c4381894daabd75ca8da4f1d9aa49
#
_cell.length_a   1.000
_cell.length_b   1.000
_cell.length_c   1.000
_cell.angle_alpha   90.00
_cell.angle_beta   90.00
_cell.angle_gamma   90.00
#
_symmetry.space_group_name_H-M   'P 1'
#
loop_
_entity.id
_entity.type
_entity.pdbx_description
1 polymer ?
#
loop_
_entity_poly.entity_id
_entity_poly.type
_entity_poly.pdbx_seq_one_letter_code
_entity_poly.pdbx_strand_id
1 'polypeptide(L)'
;MTETAEATETAAEPQLVPVNAIFADDFVEILVAITTADTIAEVAGKVAYHVEGKRVRARDAEKVVYHDDRALAPDLTVAEAGIAPFDHIRVDYADA
;
A
#
# COMPACT_ATOMS: atom_id res chain seq x y z
N MET A 1 23.55 -10.11 -21.35
CA MET A 1 23.08 -10.11 -20.77
C MET A 1 22.83 -10.28 -20.41
N THR A 2 22.72 -9.95 -20.65
CA THR A 2 22.25 -9.90 -20.14
C THR A 2 22.13 -9.76 -19.47
N GLU A 3 22.06 -9.18 -19.02
CA GLU A 3 21.68 -8.92 -18.24
C GLU A 3 21.68 -8.06 -17.71
N THR A 4 22.15 -7.08 -17.69
CA THR A 4 22.10 -6.12 -17.00
C THR A 4 21.19 -5.14 -17.35
N ALA A 5 21.10 -4.73 -18.40
CA ALA A 5 19.97 -3.95 -18.76
C ALA A 5 18.80 -4.64 -18.33
N GLU A 6 18.96 -5.81 -18.12
CA GLU A 6 18.06 -6.59 -17.56
C GLU A 6 17.52 -6.07 -16.35
N ALA A 7 18.32 -5.60 -15.49
CA ALA A 7 17.84 -5.07 -14.25
C ALA A 7 16.79 -4.00 -14.50
N THR A 8 16.96 -3.22 -15.52
CA THR A 8 16.01 -2.18 -15.83
C THR A 8 14.68 -2.76 -16.26
N GLU A 9 14.72 -3.78 -17.06
CA GLU A 9 13.52 -4.39 -17.49
C GLU A 9 12.79 -4.99 -16.36
N THR A 10 13.50 -5.63 -15.46
CA THR A 10 12.89 -6.24 -14.32
C THR A 10 12.22 -5.17 -13.49
N ALA A 11 12.83 -4.02 -13.36
CA ALA A 11 12.23 -2.94 -12.60
C ALA A 11 10.96 -2.45 -13.25
N ALA A 12 10.84 -2.59 -14.56
CA ALA A 12 9.65 -2.12 -15.24
C ALA A 12 8.45 -3.05 -15.01
N GLU A 13 8.72 -4.28 -14.61
CA GLU A 13 7.65 -5.21 -14.37
C GLU A 13 7.20 -5.15 -12.92
N PRO A 14 5.91 -4.99 -12.67
CA PRO A 14 5.43 -4.95 -11.30
C PRO A 14 5.76 -6.25 -10.57
N GLN A 15 6.18 -6.13 -9.34
CA GLN A 15 6.47 -7.29 -8.51
C GLN A 15 5.53 -7.30 -7.34
N LEU A 16 5.11 -8.48 -6.94
CA LEU A 16 4.17 -8.63 -5.85
C LEU A 16 4.84 -8.27 -4.53
N VAL A 17 4.17 -7.48 -3.72
CA VAL A 17 4.66 -7.06 -2.42
C VAL A 17 3.53 -7.27 -1.42
N PRO A 18 3.48 -8.41 -0.76
CA PRO A 18 2.47 -8.60 0.28
C PRO A 18 2.84 -7.80 1.51
N VAL A 19 1.89 -7.09 2.08
CA VAL A 19 2.12 -6.25 3.26
C VAL A 19 1.08 -6.53 4.32
N ASN A 20 1.44 -6.26 5.57
CA ASN A 20 0.53 -6.38 6.69
C ASN A 20 -0.07 -5.00 6.91
N ALA A 21 -1.38 -4.89 6.72
CA ALA A 21 -2.06 -3.61 6.76
C ALA A 21 -3.13 -3.58 7.85
N ILE A 22 -3.19 -2.47 8.55
CA ILE A 22 -4.28 -2.24 9.50
C ILE A 22 -5.01 -0.97 9.05
N PHE A 23 -6.34 -0.99 9.11
CA PHE A 23 -7.13 0.11 8.60
C PHE A 23 -7.82 0.86 9.74
N ALA A 24 -7.67 2.16 9.72
CA ALA A 24 -8.44 3.11 10.56
C ALA A 24 -8.96 2.53 11.87
N ASP A 25 -10.25 2.25 11.90
CA ASP A 25 -10.95 1.81 13.10
C ASP A 25 -10.94 0.31 13.31
N ASP A 26 -10.25 -0.43 12.47
CA ASP A 26 -10.15 -1.87 12.61
C ASP A 26 -9.00 -2.20 13.57
N PHE A 27 -9.10 -3.33 14.26
CA PHE A 27 -7.98 -3.77 15.07
C PHE A 27 -7.35 -5.04 14.55
N VAL A 28 -7.76 -5.48 13.38
CA VAL A 28 -7.22 -6.71 12.81
C VAL A 28 -6.29 -6.33 11.66
N GLU A 29 -5.08 -6.83 11.72
CA GLU A 29 -4.13 -6.63 10.66
C GLU A 29 -4.38 -7.68 9.59
N ILE A 30 -4.40 -7.28 8.32
CA ILE A 30 -4.67 -8.20 7.23
C ILE A 30 -3.49 -8.19 6.27
N LEU A 31 -3.29 -9.30 5.57
CA LEU A 31 -2.25 -9.39 4.56
C LEU A 31 -2.86 -8.99 3.22
N VAL A 32 -2.31 -7.97 2.60
CA VAL A 32 -2.82 -7.43 1.35
C VAL A 32 -1.73 -7.52 0.29
N ALA A 33 -2.10 -7.98 -0.89
CA ALA A 33 -1.17 -8.09 -2.01
C ALA A 33 -1.19 -6.78 -2.80
N ILE A 34 -0.05 -6.11 -2.85
CA ILE A 34 0.11 -4.91 -3.67
C ILE A 34 1.30 -5.15 -4.60
N THR A 35 1.57 -4.25 -5.50
CA THR A 35 2.70 -4.40 -6.42
C THR A 35 3.58 -3.17 -6.36
N THR A 36 4.81 -3.32 -6.85
CA THR A 36 5.76 -2.21 -6.85
C THR A 36 5.29 -1.04 -7.70
N ALA A 37 4.42 -1.31 -8.67
CA ALA A 37 3.92 -0.26 -9.57
C ALA A 37 2.68 0.45 -9.03
N ASP A 38 2.06 -0.07 -7.98
CA ASP A 38 0.88 0.58 -7.40
C ASP A 38 1.30 1.92 -6.80
N THR A 39 0.44 2.92 -6.96
CA THR A 39 0.65 4.17 -6.24
C THR A 39 0.15 3.99 -4.81
N ILE A 40 0.58 4.87 -3.94
CA ILE A 40 0.14 4.82 -2.55
C ILE A 40 -1.38 5.01 -2.47
N ALA A 41 -1.95 5.83 -3.35
CA ALA A 41 -3.41 5.99 -3.40
C ALA A 41 -4.08 4.66 -3.75
N GLU A 42 -3.50 3.90 -4.67
CA GLU A 42 -4.05 2.59 -5.03
C GLU A 42 -3.91 1.59 -3.90
N VAL A 43 -2.80 1.67 -3.15
CA VAL A 43 -2.61 0.81 -1.98
C VAL A 43 -3.70 1.08 -0.95
N ALA A 44 -3.99 2.36 -0.69
CA ALA A 44 -5.05 2.72 0.26
C ALA A 44 -6.39 2.15 -0.20
N GLY A 45 -6.66 2.22 -1.51
CA GLY A 45 -7.90 1.67 -2.07
C GLY A 45 -7.99 0.16 -1.92
N LYS A 46 -6.88 -0.54 -2.12
CA LYS A 46 -6.87 -2.00 -1.97
C LYS A 46 -7.11 -2.42 -0.54
N VAL A 47 -6.49 -1.72 0.42
CA VAL A 47 -6.70 -2.03 1.83
C VAL A 47 -8.15 -1.75 2.19
N ALA A 48 -8.67 -0.60 1.77
CA ALA A 48 -10.05 -0.22 2.06
C ALA A 48 -11.04 -1.23 1.49
N TYR A 49 -10.75 -1.75 0.31
CA TYR A 49 -11.64 -2.72 -0.34
C TYR A 49 -11.87 -3.94 0.55
N HIS A 50 -10.85 -4.34 1.30
CA HIS A 50 -10.95 -5.53 2.15
C HIS A 50 -11.64 -5.24 3.50
N VAL A 51 -11.77 -3.98 3.86
CA VAL A 51 -12.22 -3.59 5.19
C VAL A 51 -13.51 -2.77 5.19
N GLU A 52 -13.57 -1.73 4.38
CA GLU A 52 -14.73 -0.84 4.35
C GLU A 52 -15.97 -1.56 3.87
N GLY A 53 -17.07 -1.33 4.57
CA GLY A 53 -18.33 -1.97 4.23
C GLY A 53 -18.42 -3.43 4.69
N LYS A 54 -17.34 -3.95 5.30
CA LYS A 54 -17.31 -5.32 5.79
C LYS A 54 -17.07 -5.33 7.30
N ARG A 55 -15.95 -4.77 7.71
CA ARG A 55 -15.57 -4.73 9.12
C ARG A 55 -15.66 -3.32 9.69
N VAL A 56 -15.54 -2.31 8.83
CA VAL A 56 -15.57 -0.91 9.21
C VAL A 56 -16.52 -0.20 8.27
N ARG A 57 -17.26 0.77 8.79
CA ARG A 57 -18.17 1.55 7.95
C ARG A 57 -17.38 2.29 6.89
N ALA A 58 -17.86 2.23 5.66
CA ALA A 58 -17.22 2.95 4.56
C ALA A 58 -17.44 4.44 4.73
N ARG A 59 -16.41 5.24 4.48
CA ARG A 59 -16.48 6.69 4.51
C ARG A 59 -15.92 7.23 3.20
N ASP A 60 -16.60 8.25 2.68
CA ASP A 60 -16.15 8.91 1.46
C ASP A 60 -15.19 10.02 1.86
N ALA A 61 -14.00 9.64 2.29
CA ALA A 61 -12.99 10.57 2.75
C ALA A 61 -11.62 10.13 2.23
N GLU A 62 -10.74 11.08 2.06
CA GLU A 62 -9.40 10.82 1.59
C GLU A 62 -8.65 9.97 2.61
N LYS A 63 -7.84 9.05 2.12
CA LYS A 63 -7.10 8.13 2.98
C LYS A 63 -5.61 8.43 2.89
N VAL A 64 -4.91 8.19 3.99
CA VAL A 64 -3.47 8.38 4.08
C VAL A 64 -2.83 7.06 4.48
N VAL A 65 -1.73 6.71 3.84
CA VAL A 65 -0.99 5.51 4.18
C VAL A 65 0.23 5.92 4.99
N TYR A 66 0.45 5.23 6.11
CA TYR A 66 1.60 5.46 6.97
C TYR A 66 2.52 4.24 6.93
N HIS A 67 3.81 4.51 6.78
CA HIS A 67 4.84 3.47 6.78
C HIS A 67 5.98 4.00 7.63
N ASP A 68 6.37 3.25 8.66
CA ASP A 68 7.37 3.67 9.64
C ASP A 68 7.00 5.03 10.24
N ASP A 69 5.71 5.17 10.58
CA ASP A 69 5.17 6.37 11.21
C ASP A 69 5.26 7.63 10.35
N ARG A 70 5.48 7.47 9.05
CA ARG A 70 5.51 8.60 8.14
C ARG A 70 4.37 8.49 7.14
N ALA A 71 3.67 9.62 6.96
CA ALA A 71 2.61 9.69 5.95
C ALA A 71 3.27 9.71 4.57
N LEU A 72 2.76 8.91 3.66
CA LEU A 72 3.31 8.79 2.32
C LEU A 72 2.48 9.62 1.34
N ALA A 73 3.15 10.25 0.39
CA ALA A 73 2.46 11.02 -0.64
C ALA A 73 1.68 10.05 -1.53
N PRO A 74 0.45 10.37 -1.90
CA PRO A 74 -0.41 9.43 -2.63
C PRO A 74 0.07 9.12 -4.05
N ASP A 75 0.89 9.95 -4.62
CA ASP A 75 1.38 9.73 -5.99
C ASP A 75 2.69 8.96 -6.05
N LEU A 76 3.28 8.62 -4.91
CA LEU A 76 4.45 7.76 -4.90
C LEU A 76 4.04 6.34 -5.25
N THR A 77 4.93 5.60 -5.89
CA THR A 77 4.70 4.17 -6.06
C THR A 77 5.23 3.43 -4.84
N VAL A 78 4.81 2.18 -4.71
CA VAL A 78 5.29 1.31 -3.64
C VAL A 78 6.81 1.22 -3.68
N ALA A 79 7.38 1.08 -4.88
CA ALA A 79 8.83 1.01 -5.04
C ALA A 79 9.50 2.29 -4.56
N GLU A 80 8.93 3.45 -4.91
CA GLU A 80 9.51 4.73 -4.52
C GLU A 80 9.41 4.96 -3.02
N ALA A 81 8.36 4.44 -2.41
CA ALA A 81 8.16 4.60 -0.98
C ALA A 81 9.04 3.67 -0.14
N GLY A 82 9.66 2.68 -0.78
CA GLY A 82 10.54 1.76 -0.08
C GLY A 82 9.81 0.71 0.76
N ILE A 83 8.58 0.40 0.40
CA ILE A 83 7.82 -0.64 1.11
C ILE A 83 8.31 -2.00 0.65
N ALA A 84 8.70 -2.83 1.59
CA ALA A 84 9.21 -4.18 1.31
C ALA A 84 8.17 -5.24 1.66
N PRO A 85 8.32 -6.46 1.13
CA PRO A 85 7.38 -7.54 1.46
C PRO A 85 7.29 -7.75 2.98
N PHE A 86 6.06 -7.93 3.43
CA PHE A 86 5.72 -8.18 4.84
C PHE A 86 5.96 -6.99 5.77
N ASP A 87 6.23 -5.82 5.20
CA ASP A 87 6.27 -4.61 6.01
C ASP A 87 4.86 -4.32 6.54
N HIS A 88 4.80 -3.53 7.60
CA HIS A 88 3.54 -3.12 8.20
C HIS A 88 3.19 -1.72 7.74
N ILE A 89 1.95 -1.54 7.32
CA ILE A 89 1.45 -0.21 6.95
C ILE A 89 0.13 0.04 7.66
N ARG A 90 -0.20 1.29 7.84
CA ARG A 90 -1.47 1.70 8.43
C ARG A 90 -2.16 2.64 7.45
N VAL A 91 -3.44 2.42 7.24
CA VAL A 91 -4.26 3.29 6.38
C VAL A 91 -5.29 3.95 7.27
N ASP A 92 -5.37 5.26 7.22
CA ASP A 92 -6.31 6.00 8.04
C ASP A 92 -6.93 7.11 7.19
N TYR A 93 -7.98 7.72 7.70
CA TYR A 93 -8.61 8.83 7.00
C TYR A 93 -7.80 10.10 7.26
N ALA A 94 -7.71 10.95 6.24
CA ALA A 94 -6.90 12.15 6.33
C ALA A 94 -7.41 13.12 7.39
N ASP A 95 -8.69 13.04 7.71
CA ASP A 95 -9.31 13.92 8.70
C ASP A 95 -9.31 13.32 10.11
N ALA A 96 -8.62 12.22 10.28
CA ALA A 96 -8.61 11.56 11.59
C ALA A 96 -7.71 12.28 12.57
#